data_f3b16d168343520b185991dd337b2be6
#
_entry.id   f3b16d168343520b185991dd337b2be6
#
_cell.length_a   1.000
_cell.length_b   1.000
_cell.length_c   1.000
_cell.angle_alpha   90.00
_cell.angle_beta   90.00
_cell.angle_gamma   90.00
#
_symmetry.space_group_name_H-M   'P 1'
#
loop_
_entity.id
_entity.type
_entity.pdbx_description
1 polymer ?
#
loop_
_entity_poly.entity_id
_entity_poly.type
_entity_poly.pdbx_seq_one_letter_code
_entity_poly.pdbx_strand_id
1 'polypeptide(L)'
;LNDVAGYVNPEAYSEIQADPSGDNFRYFRNPTAQSNEETILERYTRFNGYENNSNTGSPDGYPITSTTIPNTEDINQDITLSTIESYFQYKVSLRPQDLGEFNIGKNYITDTFEQTVTTSDDEERVIRWYQFKIPVREYDNRVGGITDFRSVRFIRMFAKGWTEPVTLRFARLELIRGEWRRYLNSLAGPQEIEPDDPSATVFNISAVNIEENGNREPVPYVTPPGIIREIDVGTANQRRLNEQSLEMAVCDLADGDARGAYRNINFDMRMYKRLRMYVHAEAGPNNQVLNDDDVTCFVRLGNDFESNYYEYEIPLKTTPWNTGDEDLIWPEENNIDIEFRKLQNLKIERPQGYPLFDEYAAMDTESNARLAVKGNPNLANVVMVMVGVRNTDKDQNDFTTNDDGLDKCAVVWVNEMRLADFNQKGGWAATAQINAKLADLGNISVAANMSTPG
;
A
#
# COMPACT_ATOMS: atom_id res chain seq x y z
N LEU A 1 35.86 -17.35 -2.37
CA LEU A 1 36.34 -17.58 -3.74
C LEU A 1 36.12 -19.03 -4.20
N ASN A 2 36.48 -20.05 -3.40
CA ASN A 2 36.31 -21.45 -3.78
C ASN A 2 34.85 -21.82 -4.03
N ASP A 3 33.92 -21.19 -3.32
CA ASP A 3 32.49 -21.46 -3.45
C ASP A 3 31.87 -20.89 -4.73
N VAL A 4 32.54 -19.96 -5.39
CA VAL A 4 32.09 -19.34 -6.65
C VAL A 4 32.78 -19.96 -7.88
N ALA A 5 33.91 -20.66 -7.72
CA ALA A 5 34.70 -21.22 -8.83
C ALA A 5 33.90 -22.14 -9.75
N GLY A 6 32.86 -22.82 -9.26
CA GLY A 6 32.01 -23.68 -10.05
C GLY A 6 30.81 -23.01 -10.74
N TYR A 7 30.58 -21.72 -10.47
CA TYR A 7 29.38 -21.01 -10.93
C TYR A 7 29.65 -19.87 -11.91
N VAL A 8 30.91 -19.50 -12.12
CA VAL A 8 31.31 -18.41 -13.00
C VAL A 8 32.24 -18.91 -14.08
N ASN A 9 32.27 -18.24 -15.22
CA ASN A 9 33.21 -18.57 -16.27
C ASN A 9 34.66 -18.26 -15.82
N PRO A 10 35.70 -18.88 -16.45
CA PRO A 10 37.08 -18.70 -16.04
C PRO A 10 37.57 -17.24 -16.06
N GLU A 11 37.01 -16.43 -16.96
CA GLU A 11 37.36 -15.01 -17.12
C GLU A 11 36.80 -14.19 -15.95
N ALA A 12 35.53 -14.35 -15.63
CA ALA A 12 34.88 -13.74 -14.47
C ALA A 12 35.49 -14.22 -13.14
N TYR A 13 35.94 -15.49 -13.06
CA TYR A 13 36.63 -16.00 -11.87
C TYR A 13 38.01 -15.33 -11.70
N SER A 14 38.72 -15.09 -12.80
CA SER A 14 39.98 -14.37 -12.76
C SER A 14 39.80 -12.91 -12.31
N GLU A 15 38.74 -12.25 -12.75
CA GLU A 15 38.40 -10.89 -12.30
C GLU A 15 38.06 -10.84 -10.80
N ILE A 16 37.23 -11.77 -10.32
CA ILE A 16 36.90 -11.88 -8.90
C ILE A 16 38.15 -12.22 -8.08
N GLN A 17 39.08 -13.02 -8.62
CA GLN A 17 40.33 -13.34 -7.94
C GLN A 17 41.28 -12.14 -7.86
N ALA A 18 41.25 -11.29 -8.88
CA ALA A 18 42.07 -10.07 -8.94
C ALA A 18 41.54 -8.98 -7.99
N ASP A 19 40.24 -8.93 -7.79
CA ASP A 19 39.56 -7.96 -6.93
C ASP A 19 38.46 -8.65 -6.13
N PRO A 20 38.82 -9.41 -5.06
CA PRO A 20 37.88 -10.21 -4.29
C PRO A 20 36.79 -9.39 -3.56
N SER A 21 37.12 -8.17 -3.20
CA SER A 21 36.19 -7.24 -2.50
C SER A 21 35.33 -6.44 -3.47
N GLY A 22 35.67 -6.43 -4.77
CA GLY A 22 34.98 -5.65 -5.78
C GLY A 22 35.12 -4.14 -5.58
N ASP A 23 36.27 -3.70 -5.02
CA ASP A 23 36.47 -2.34 -4.53
C ASP A 23 37.61 -1.58 -5.25
N ASN A 24 38.22 -2.17 -6.28
CA ASN A 24 39.20 -1.51 -7.12
C ASN A 24 38.54 -0.55 -8.12
N PHE A 25 37.91 0.49 -7.58
CA PHE A 25 37.24 1.49 -8.39
C PHE A 25 38.21 2.46 -9.07
N ARG A 26 37.76 3.01 -10.20
CA ARG A 26 38.54 3.98 -10.98
C ARG A 26 37.76 5.27 -11.15
N TYR A 27 38.45 6.39 -11.19
CA TYR A 27 37.85 7.65 -11.54
C TYR A 27 37.30 7.61 -12.97
N PHE A 28 36.10 8.14 -13.20
CA PHE A 28 35.42 8.07 -14.49
C PHE A 28 36.22 8.63 -15.67
N ARG A 29 37.03 9.70 -15.45
CA ARG A 29 37.89 10.33 -16.44
C ARG A 29 39.34 9.89 -16.33
N ASN A 30 39.60 8.69 -15.86
CA ASN A 30 40.98 8.22 -15.77
C ASN A 30 41.63 8.12 -17.17
N PRO A 31 42.95 8.38 -17.30
CA PRO A 31 43.66 8.36 -18.59
C PRO A 31 43.58 7.02 -19.30
N THR A 32 43.54 5.91 -18.56
CA THR A 32 43.47 4.57 -19.15
C THR A 32 42.14 4.34 -19.87
N ALA A 33 41.02 4.71 -19.24
CA ALA A 33 39.70 4.62 -19.86
C ALA A 33 39.60 5.55 -21.09
N GLN A 34 40.26 6.71 -21.04
CA GLN A 34 40.31 7.63 -22.17
C GLN A 34 41.13 7.07 -23.33
N SER A 35 42.27 6.45 -23.04
CA SER A 35 43.13 5.84 -24.07
C SER A 35 42.56 4.58 -24.71
N ASN A 36 41.73 3.84 -23.92
CA ASN A 36 41.04 2.63 -24.37
C ASN A 36 39.71 2.93 -25.07
N GLU A 37 39.30 4.20 -25.14
CA GLU A 37 37.99 4.62 -25.67
C GLU A 37 36.81 3.91 -25.00
N GLU A 38 36.94 3.61 -23.69
CA GLU A 38 35.92 2.92 -22.93
C GLU A 38 34.57 3.67 -22.98
N THR A 39 33.51 2.93 -23.24
CA THR A 39 32.14 3.46 -23.24
C THR A 39 31.69 3.93 -21.86
N ILE A 40 30.62 4.71 -21.80
CA ILE A 40 30.05 5.17 -20.53
C ILE A 40 29.73 3.99 -19.61
N LEU A 41 29.16 2.90 -20.13
CA LEU A 41 28.81 1.72 -19.35
C LEU A 41 30.06 1.02 -18.79
N GLU A 42 31.11 0.86 -19.59
CA GLU A 42 32.36 0.25 -19.15
C GLU A 42 33.04 1.08 -18.05
N ARG A 43 32.97 2.40 -18.14
CA ARG A 43 33.52 3.30 -17.11
C ARG A 43 32.76 3.20 -15.80
N TYR A 44 31.43 3.08 -15.86
CA TYR A 44 30.58 2.96 -14.66
C TYR A 44 30.67 1.59 -14.00
N THR A 45 31.14 0.54 -14.66
CA THR A 45 31.33 -0.78 -14.01
C THR A 45 32.30 -0.74 -12.85
N ARG A 46 33.27 0.22 -12.87
CA ARG A 46 34.30 0.36 -11.84
C ARG A 46 34.33 1.74 -11.20
N PHE A 47 33.22 2.47 -11.21
CA PHE A 47 33.12 3.80 -10.64
C PHE A 47 32.34 3.78 -9.33
N ASN A 48 32.91 4.38 -8.29
CA ASN A 48 32.26 4.53 -6.98
C ASN A 48 32.38 5.96 -6.44
N GLY A 49 32.10 6.96 -7.24
CA GLY A 49 32.17 8.35 -6.85
C GLY A 49 33.59 8.95 -6.74
N TYR A 50 33.67 10.07 -6.09
CA TYR A 50 34.92 10.83 -5.95
C TYR A 50 35.80 10.37 -4.79
N GLU A 51 35.26 9.61 -3.86
CA GLU A 51 35.89 9.26 -2.57
C GLU A 51 36.54 7.88 -2.56
N ASN A 52 36.69 7.32 -3.66
CA ASN A 52 37.16 6.01 -4.03
C ASN A 52 38.12 5.26 -3.13
N ASN A 53 37.88 3.96 -3.04
CA ASN A 53 38.84 2.90 -2.69
C ASN A 53 39.80 2.58 -3.87
N SER A 54 40.30 3.56 -4.57
CA SER A 54 41.24 3.30 -5.63
C SER A 54 42.53 2.78 -5.04
N ASN A 55 43.06 1.70 -5.64
CA ASN A 55 44.35 1.13 -5.28
C ASN A 55 45.42 2.22 -5.27
N THR A 56 46.19 2.33 -4.21
CA THR A 56 47.31 3.29 -4.07
C THR A 56 48.37 3.18 -5.16
N GLY A 57 48.40 2.08 -5.90
CA GLY A 57 49.28 1.85 -7.04
C GLY A 57 48.66 2.16 -8.41
N SER A 58 47.48 2.79 -8.48
CA SER A 58 46.88 3.13 -9.76
C SER A 58 47.72 4.14 -10.52
N PRO A 59 48.06 3.90 -11.81
CA PRO A 59 48.79 4.83 -12.65
C PRO A 59 47.97 6.05 -13.06
N ASP A 60 46.73 6.14 -12.62
CA ASP A 60 45.80 7.23 -12.91
C ASP A 60 46.24 8.46 -12.14
N GLY A 61 46.86 9.42 -12.78
CA GLY A 61 47.49 10.62 -12.20
C GLY A 61 46.53 11.64 -11.56
N TYR A 62 45.37 11.22 -11.05
CA TYR A 62 44.46 12.05 -10.29
C TYR A 62 44.74 11.92 -8.78
N PRO A 63 44.69 13.02 -8.03
CA PRO A 63 44.82 12.97 -6.59
C PRO A 63 43.54 12.39 -5.97
N ILE A 64 43.43 11.07 -6.01
CA ILE A 64 42.36 10.35 -5.36
C ILE A 64 42.88 10.07 -3.95
N THR A 65 42.14 10.50 -2.95
CA THR A 65 42.34 10.03 -1.59
C THR A 65 41.96 8.55 -1.57
N SER A 66 42.95 7.70 -1.78
CA SER A 66 42.77 6.26 -1.59
C SER A 66 42.54 5.99 -0.12
N THR A 67 41.45 5.32 0.22
CA THR A 67 41.24 4.78 1.55
C THR A 67 41.81 3.37 1.61
N THR A 68 42.40 3.01 2.74
CA THR A 68 42.88 1.65 2.99
C THR A 68 41.73 0.70 3.40
N ILE A 69 40.56 1.23 3.56
CA ILE A 69 39.35 0.51 3.96
C ILE A 69 38.32 0.62 2.85
N PRO A 70 37.78 -0.50 2.35
CA PRO A 70 36.77 -0.50 1.30
C PRO A 70 35.47 0.21 1.77
N ASN A 71 35.07 1.32 1.12
CA ASN A 71 33.84 2.05 1.46
C ASN A 71 32.61 1.20 1.27
N THR A 72 32.61 0.25 0.36
CA THR A 72 31.52 -0.69 0.13
C THR A 72 31.31 -1.68 1.27
N GLU A 73 32.33 -1.89 2.10
CA GLU A 73 32.27 -2.77 3.28
C GLU A 73 32.11 -1.99 4.57
N ASP A 74 32.57 -0.74 4.63
CA ASP A 74 32.35 0.19 5.74
C ASP A 74 31.05 1.00 5.53
N ILE A 75 29.91 0.31 5.57
CA ILE A 75 28.59 0.87 5.27
C ILE A 75 28.17 1.92 6.28
N ASN A 76 28.58 1.79 7.53
CA ASN A 76 28.25 2.72 8.62
C ASN A 76 29.26 3.86 8.77
N GLN A 77 30.32 3.86 7.97
CA GLN A 77 31.39 4.87 7.93
C GLN A 77 32.06 5.09 9.32
N ASP A 78 32.22 4.01 10.09
CA ASP A 78 32.91 4.05 11.38
C ASP A 78 34.42 3.74 11.27
N ILE A 79 34.92 3.56 10.05
CA ILE A 79 36.33 3.26 9.71
C ILE A 79 36.76 1.90 10.23
N THR A 80 35.81 0.99 10.47
CA THR A 80 36.07 -0.40 10.87
C THR A 80 35.40 -1.39 9.93
N LEU A 81 36.02 -2.54 9.69
CA LEU A 81 35.37 -3.66 8.99
C LEU A 81 34.51 -4.44 9.95
N SER A 82 33.19 -4.36 9.75
CA SER A 82 32.26 -5.16 10.53
C SER A 82 32.21 -6.58 10.00
N THR A 83 32.66 -7.54 10.80
CA THR A 83 32.65 -8.97 10.45
C THR A 83 31.34 -9.67 10.77
N ILE A 84 30.44 -9.01 11.52
CA ILE A 84 29.15 -9.53 11.92
C ILE A 84 28.07 -8.66 11.28
N GLU A 85 27.37 -9.24 10.31
CA GLU A 85 26.24 -8.58 9.65
C GLU A 85 24.91 -9.10 10.20
N SER A 86 23.94 -8.19 10.27
CA SER A 86 22.57 -8.50 10.65
C SER A 86 21.62 -7.84 9.68
N TYR A 87 20.80 -8.63 8.98
CA TYR A 87 19.94 -8.10 7.93
C TYR A 87 18.68 -8.95 7.70
N PHE A 88 17.68 -8.34 7.08
CA PHE A 88 16.54 -9.04 6.50
C PHE A 88 16.83 -9.28 5.01
N GLN A 89 16.51 -10.46 4.52
CA GLN A 89 16.75 -10.87 3.15
C GLN A 89 15.44 -11.07 2.40
N TYR A 90 15.41 -10.57 1.18
CA TYR A 90 14.30 -10.69 0.23
C TYR A 90 14.83 -11.28 -1.06
N LYS A 91 14.08 -12.19 -1.65
CA LYS A 91 14.48 -12.86 -2.89
C LYS A 91 13.48 -12.55 -3.99
N VAL A 92 13.95 -11.86 -5.03
CA VAL A 92 13.20 -11.61 -6.26
C VAL A 92 13.74 -12.52 -7.35
N SER A 93 12.88 -13.28 -8.01
CA SER A 93 13.28 -14.12 -9.14
C SER A 93 13.23 -13.30 -10.43
N LEU A 94 14.33 -13.29 -11.18
CA LEU A 94 14.42 -12.66 -12.50
C LEU A 94 14.45 -13.68 -13.62
N ARG A 95 13.98 -14.90 -13.38
CA ARG A 95 13.86 -15.92 -14.43
C ARG A 95 12.73 -15.56 -15.39
N PRO A 96 12.87 -15.80 -16.70
CA PRO A 96 11.83 -15.45 -17.67
C PRO A 96 10.44 -16.01 -17.35
N GLN A 97 10.35 -17.20 -16.78
CA GLN A 97 9.08 -17.81 -16.38
C GLN A 97 8.44 -17.16 -15.15
N ASP A 98 9.21 -16.46 -14.32
CA ASP A 98 8.75 -15.80 -13.11
C ASP A 98 8.48 -14.31 -13.35
N LEU A 99 8.71 -13.82 -14.57
CA LEU A 99 8.44 -12.48 -15.05
C LEU A 99 7.27 -12.51 -16.04
N GLY A 100 6.58 -11.38 -16.22
CA GLY A 100 5.49 -11.23 -17.20
C GLY A 100 4.16 -10.94 -16.53
N GLU A 101 3.17 -10.61 -17.34
CA GLU A 101 1.83 -10.19 -16.91
C GLU A 101 1.11 -11.28 -16.08
N PHE A 102 1.32 -12.57 -16.42
CA PHE A 102 0.74 -13.69 -15.68
C PHE A 102 1.30 -13.89 -14.27
N ASN A 103 2.36 -13.14 -13.93
CA ASN A 103 2.99 -13.16 -12.61
C ASN A 103 2.70 -11.89 -11.79
N ILE A 104 1.80 -11.03 -12.24
CA ILE A 104 1.27 -9.94 -11.42
C ILE A 104 0.61 -10.54 -10.18
N GLY A 105 0.95 -10.00 -9.00
CA GLY A 105 0.57 -10.57 -7.70
C GLY A 105 1.50 -11.67 -7.18
N LYS A 106 2.47 -12.12 -7.98
CA LYS A 106 3.50 -13.12 -7.60
C LYS A 106 4.89 -12.51 -7.72
N ASN A 107 5.89 -13.08 -7.04
CA ASN A 107 7.29 -12.64 -7.12
C ASN A 107 7.46 -11.12 -6.85
N TYR A 108 6.57 -10.51 -6.06
CA TYR A 108 6.49 -9.07 -5.77
C TYR A 108 6.17 -8.18 -6.98
N ILE A 109 5.82 -8.73 -8.14
CA ILE A 109 5.43 -7.96 -9.32
C ILE A 109 4.02 -7.41 -9.10
N THR A 110 3.86 -6.09 -9.15
CA THR A 110 2.56 -5.44 -9.02
C THR A 110 2.06 -4.83 -10.31
N ASP A 111 2.99 -4.53 -11.23
CA ASP A 111 2.63 -3.96 -12.53
C ASP A 111 3.71 -4.23 -13.57
N THR A 112 3.32 -4.23 -14.85
CA THR A 112 4.24 -4.31 -15.98
C THR A 112 3.87 -3.24 -17.01
N PHE A 113 4.89 -2.63 -17.60
CA PHE A 113 4.71 -1.56 -18.58
C PHE A 113 5.62 -1.79 -19.77
N GLU A 114 5.07 -1.72 -20.98
CA GLU A 114 5.82 -1.80 -22.23
C GLU A 114 5.96 -0.43 -22.87
N GLN A 115 7.14 -0.13 -23.33
CA GLN A 115 7.42 1.09 -24.08
C GLN A 115 8.24 0.77 -25.32
N THR A 116 7.79 1.26 -26.47
CA THR A 116 8.59 1.24 -27.69
C THR A 116 9.57 2.40 -27.67
N VAL A 117 10.85 2.10 -27.81
CA VAL A 117 11.92 3.09 -27.88
C VAL A 117 12.67 2.94 -29.19
N THR A 118 13.02 4.05 -29.80
CA THR A 118 13.93 4.06 -30.95
C THR A 118 15.36 4.12 -30.45
N THR A 119 16.14 3.13 -30.80
CA THR A 119 17.55 3.01 -30.39
C THR A 119 18.44 3.88 -31.29
N SER A 120 19.72 4.06 -30.93
CA SER A 120 20.67 4.88 -31.68
C SER A 120 20.99 4.38 -33.10
N ASP A 121 20.60 3.16 -33.39
CA ASP A 121 20.66 2.52 -34.71
C ASP A 121 19.36 2.64 -35.52
N ASP A 122 18.45 3.53 -35.10
CA ASP A 122 17.12 3.77 -35.69
C ASP A 122 16.21 2.52 -35.71
N GLU A 123 16.49 1.51 -34.88
CA GLU A 123 15.60 0.38 -34.68
C GLU A 123 14.59 0.66 -33.56
N GLU A 124 13.33 0.27 -33.79
CA GLU A 124 12.32 0.27 -32.74
C GLU A 124 12.43 -1.02 -31.91
N ARG A 125 12.55 -0.86 -30.61
CA ARG A 125 12.59 -1.99 -29.66
C ARG A 125 11.59 -1.79 -28.56
N VAL A 126 10.84 -2.84 -28.24
CA VAL A 126 9.94 -2.84 -27.09
C VAL A 126 10.75 -3.17 -25.83
N ILE A 127 10.68 -2.27 -24.86
CA ILE A 127 11.29 -2.45 -23.55
C ILE A 127 10.17 -2.68 -22.55
N ARG A 128 10.24 -3.77 -21.79
CA ARG A 128 9.30 -4.09 -20.72
C ARG A 128 9.92 -3.72 -19.37
N TRP A 129 9.18 -2.94 -18.61
CA TRP A 129 9.49 -2.56 -17.24
C TRP A 129 8.62 -3.37 -16.28
N TYR A 130 9.16 -3.68 -15.12
CA TYR A 130 8.45 -4.39 -14.05
C TYR A 130 8.47 -3.53 -12.80
N GLN A 131 7.32 -3.36 -12.17
CA GLN A 131 7.22 -2.73 -10.87
C GLN A 131 7.22 -3.81 -9.79
N PHE A 132 8.18 -3.76 -8.88
CA PHE A 132 8.26 -4.64 -7.73
C PHE A 132 7.89 -3.87 -6.47
N LYS A 133 6.94 -4.35 -5.69
CA LYS A 133 6.60 -3.83 -4.37
C LYS A 133 6.89 -4.90 -3.33
N ILE A 134 7.98 -4.71 -2.58
CA ILE A 134 8.46 -5.67 -1.60
C ILE A 134 8.00 -5.23 -0.21
N PRO A 135 7.05 -5.94 0.43
CA PRO A 135 6.63 -5.63 1.80
C PRO A 135 7.79 -5.84 2.78
N VAL A 136 8.31 -4.79 3.35
CA VAL A 136 9.54 -4.82 4.18
C VAL A 136 9.43 -5.79 5.38
N ARG A 137 8.22 -6.07 5.86
CA ARG A 137 7.99 -6.99 6.98
C ARG A 137 7.87 -8.46 6.59
N GLU A 138 7.73 -8.75 5.30
CA GLU A 138 7.56 -10.10 4.75
C GLU A 138 8.90 -10.56 4.15
N TYR A 139 9.91 -10.71 5.00
CA TYR A 139 11.23 -11.14 4.59
C TYR A 139 11.31 -12.67 4.47
N ASP A 140 12.08 -13.15 3.49
CA ASP A 140 12.31 -14.59 3.29
C ASP A 140 13.22 -15.17 4.38
N ASN A 141 14.19 -14.38 4.85
CA ASN A 141 15.15 -14.83 5.85
C ASN A 141 15.63 -13.67 6.72
N ARG A 142 16.03 -14.02 7.95
CA ARG A 142 16.64 -13.10 8.91
C ARG A 142 18.00 -13.64 9.34
N VAL A 143 19.03 -12.86 9.09
CA VAL A 143 20.42 -13.22 9.43
C VAL A 143 20.90 -12.35 10.57
N GLY A 144 21.65 -12.96 11.49
CA GLY A 144 22.22 -12.26 12.66
C GLY A 144 21.19 -11.86 13.71
N GLY A 145 21.53 -10.88 14.51
CA GLY A 145 20.76 -10.43 15.68
C GLY A 145 19.75 -9.33 15.44
N ILE A 146 19.44 -8.98 14.18
CA ILE A 146 18.45 -7.94 13.87
C ILE A 146 17.04 -8.38 14.30
N THR A 147 16.34 -7.55 15.05
CA THR A 147 15.01 -7.86 15.59
C THR A 147 13.91 -6.99 15.02
N ASP A 148 14.24 -5.79 14.57
CA ASP A 148 13.26 -4.82 14.06
C ASP A 148 13.86 -3.92 12.96
N PHE A 149 12.99 -3.07 12.37
CA PHE A 149 13.34 -2.16 11.27
C PHE A 149 13.68 -0.72 11.74
N ARG A 150 13.89 -0.50 13.04
CA ARG A 150 14.11 0.86 13.58
C ARG A 150 15.49 1.42 13.27
N SER A 151 16.47 0.54 13.09
CA SER A 151 17.87 0.90 12.93
C SER A 151 18.49 0.31 11.66
N VAL A 152 17.70 0.19 10.59
CA VAL A 152 18.24 -0.22 9.28
C VAL A 152 19.11 0.89 8.74
N ARG A 153 20.36 0.59 8.42
CA ARG A 153 21.39 1.54 7.97
C ARG A 153 21.66 1.49 6.48
N PHE A 154 21.42 0.35 5.83
CA PHE A 154 21.73 0.17 4.42
C PHE A 154 20.73 -0.75 3.72
N ILE A 155 20.68 -0.64 2.41
CA ILE A 155 20.04 -1.57 1.50
C ILE A 155 21.11 -2.04 0.52
N ARG A 156 21.29 -3.36 0.42
CA ARG A 156 22.21 -3.97 -0.54
C ARG A 156 21.41 -4.84 -1.52
N MET A 157 21.65 -4.66 -2.80
CA MET A 157 21.13 -5.53 -3.85
C MET A 157 22.27 -6.26 -4.53
N PHE A 158 22.08 -7.53 -4.81
CA PHE A 158 23.00 -8.31 -5.62
C PHE A 158 22.23 -9.30 -6.48
N ALA A 159 22.74 -9.60 -7.64
CA ALA A 159 22.17 -10.58 -8.55
C ALA A 159 23.10 -11.78 -8.69
N LYS A 160 22.52 -12.99 -8.82
CA LYS A 160 23.28 -14.24 -8.96
C LYS A 160 22.57 -15.22 -9.88
N GLY A 161 23.34 -16.21 -10.35
CA GLY A 161 22.80 -17.34 -11.13
C GLY A 161 22.60 -17.02 -12.61
N TRP A 162 23.27 -16.01 -13.14
CA TRP A 162 23.28 -15.69 -14.56
C TRP A 162 24.25 -16.62 -15.31
N THR A 163 23.82 -17.11 -16.45
CA THR A 163 24.64 -17.93 -17.36
C THR A 163 25.19 -17.13 -18.54
N GLU A 164 24.62 -15.92 -18.76
CA GLU A 164 24.98 -15.03 -19.85
C GLU A 164 25.11 -13.60 -19.31
N PRO A 165 25.84 -12.71 -19.99
CA PRO A 165 25.90 -11.29 -19.63
C PRO A 165 24.51 -10.66 -19.64
N VAL A 166 24.15 -9.95 -18.58
CA VAL A 166 22.87 -9.29 -18.42
C VAL A 166 23.05 -7.84 -18.01
N THR A 167 22.26 -6.97 -18.61
CA THR A 167 22.16 -5.56 -18.21
C THR A 167 20.84 -5.34 -17.50
N LEU A 168 20.88 -4.98 -16.21
CA LEU A 168 19.72 -4.56 -15.44
C LEU A 168 19.65 -3.04 -15.41
N ARG A 169 18.47 -2.50 -15.68
CA ARG A 169 18.20 -1.07 -15.60
C ARG A 169 17.26 -0.80 -14.45
N PHE A 170 17.65 0.06 -13.53
CA PHE A 170 16.84 0.52 -12.41
C PHE A 170 16.39 1.94 -12.70
N ALA A 171 15.08 2.15 -12.79
CA ALA A 171 14.50 3.46 -13.00
C ALA A 171 14.38 4.23 -11.68
N ARG A 172 13.86 3.57 -10.65
CA ARG A 172 13.56 4.18 -9.35
C ARG A 172 13.62 3.15 -8.22
N LEU A 173 14.15 3.55 -7.08
CA LEU A 173 14.11 2.78 -5.83
C LEU A 173 13.62 3.70 -4.72
N GLU A 174 12.51 3.34 -4.10
CA GLU A 174 11.90 4.13 -3.05
C GLU A 174 11.48 3.29 -1.86
N LEU A 175 11.60 3.86 -0.67
CA LEU A 175 10.96 3.35 0.54
C LEU A 175 9.62 4.07 0.72
N ILE A 176 8.54 3.35 0.52
CA ILE A 176 7.18 3.90 0.64
C ILE A 176 6.63 3.55 2.02
N ARG A 177 6.11 4.56 2.70
CA ARG A 177 5.37 4.37 3.95
C ARG A 177 3.88 4.38 3.63
N GLY A 178 3.26 3.20 3.61
CA GLY A 178 1.82 3.08 3.57
C GLY A 178 1.20 3.34 4.95
N GLU A 179 0.11 4.09 5.00
CA GLU A 179 -0.72 4.22 6.20
C GLU A 179 -1.57 2.97 6.43
N TRP A 180 -1.96 2.31 5.34
CA TRP A 180 -2.75 1.10 5.32
C TRP A 180 -1.87 -0.13 5.53
N ARG A 181 -2.39 -1.09 6.28
CA ARG A 181 -1.74 -2.37 6.58
C ARG A 181 -2.65 -3.50 6.15
N ARG A 182 -2.08 -4.52 5.56
CA ARG A 182 -2.80 -5.75 5.22
C ARG A 182 -3.20 -6.49 6.50
N TYR A 183 -4.46 -6.86 6.61
CA TYR A 183 -4.92 -7.81 7.61
C TYR A 183 -4.63 -9.23 7.09
N LEU A 184 -3.90 -10.02 7.84
CA LEU A 184 -3.34 -11.28 7.36
C LEU A 184 -4.33 -12.45 7.48
N ASN A 185 -5.30 -12.35 8.38
CA ASN A 185 -6.27 -13.42 8.61
C ASN A 185 -7.48 -13.26 7.68
N SER A 186 -8.18 -14.38 7.45
CA SER A 186 -9.49 -14.36 6.81
C SER A 186 -10.50 -13.60 7.68
N LEU A 187 -11.44 -12.94 7.05
CA LEU A 187 -12.59 -12.29 7.67
C LEU A 187 -13.89 -13.02 7.29
N ALA A 188 -13.79 -14.25 6.79
CA ALA A 188 -14.92 -15.16 6.67
C ALA A 188 -15.61 -15.25 8.02
N GLY A 189 -16.94 -15.37 8.02
CA GLY A 189 -17.78 -15.37 9.23
C GLY A 189 -17.22 -16.19 10.42
N PRO A 190 -18.02 -16.54 11.43
CA PRO A 190 -17.52 -16.95 12.75
C PRO A 190 -16.68 -18.25 12.80
N GLN A 191 -16.36 -18.85 11.68
CA GLN A 191 -15.38 -19.91 11.58
C GLN A 191 -14.01 -19.25 11.29
N GLU A 192 -13.21 -19.09 12.33
CA GLU A 192 -11.79 -18.77 12.19
C GLU A 192 -11.14 -19.82 11.27
N ILE A 193 -10.71 -19.38 10.09
CA ILE A 193 -9.74 -20.17 9.32
C ILE A 193 -8.40 -19.94 10.04
N GLU A 194 -7.83 -21.01 10.56
CA GLU A 194 -6.56 -20.98 11.25
C GLU A 194 -5.47 -20.34 10.36
N PRO A 195 -4.51 -19.56 10.94
CA PRO A 195 -3.46 -18.89 10.18
C PRO A 195 -2.58 -19.82 9.32
N ASP A 196 -2.62 -21.10 9.57
CA ASP A 196 -1.86 -22.16 8.87
C ASP A 196 -2.65 -22.85 7.75
N ASP A 197 -3.91 -22.47 7.51
CA ASP A 197 -4.59 -22.90 6.30
C ASP A 197 -3.98 -22.15 5.13
N PRO A 198 -3.28 -22.83 4.19
CA PRO A 198 -2.86 -22.23 2.95
C PRO A 198 -4.10 -22.05 2.06
N SER A 199 -5.05 -21.21 2.51
CA SER A 199 -6.08 -20.75 1.60
C SER A 199 -5.35 -20.20 0.39
N ALA A 200 -5.70 -20.69 -0.78
CA ALA A 200 -5.08 -20.27 -2.03
C ALA A 200 -5.24 -18.75 -2.29
N THR A 201 -6.03 -18.06 -1.46
CA THR A 201 -6.34 -16.63 -1.57
C THR A 201 -5.06 -15.80 -1.50
N VAL A 202 -4.73 -15.20 -2.60
CA VAL A 202 -3.67 -14.18 -2.70
C VAL A 202 -4.29 -12.81 -2.44
N PHE A 203 -3.80 -12.09 -1.44
CA PHE A 203 -4.25 -10.74 -1.13
C PHE A 203 -3.08 -9.78 -1.01
N ASN A 204 -3.03 -8.78 -1.88
CA ASN A 204 -2.01 -7.74 -1.89
C ASN A 204 -2.64 -6.37 -1.75
N ILE A 205 -1.93 -5.46 -1.08
CA ILE A 205 -2.30 -4.05 -1.02
C ILE A 205 -1.18 -3.21 -1.63
N SER A 206 -1.55 -2.22 -2.41
CA SER A 206 -0.61 -1.29 -3.01
C SER A 206 -1.22 0.11 -3.14
N ALA A 207 -0.45 1.06 -3.62
CA ALA A 207 -0.98 2.34 -4.05
C ALA A 207 -0.99 2.36 -5.57
N VAL A 208 -2.11 2.78 -6.15
CA VAL A 208 -2.23 3.12 -7.55
C VAL A 208 -2.33 4.64 -7.67
N ASN A 209 -1.66 5.23 -8.65
CA ASN A 209 -1.61 6.69 -8.78
C ASN A 209 -1.55 7.15 -10.24
N ILE A 210 -1.88 8.41 -10.47
CA ILE A 210 -2.01 8.93 -11.84
C ILE A 210 -0.67 9.07 -12.57
N GLU A 211 0.43 9.27 -11.87
CA GLU A 211 1.74 9.45 -12.50
C GLU A 211 2.34 8.12 -12.99
N GLU A 212 2.11 7.05 -12.26
CA GLU A 212 2.66 5.72 -12.57
C GLU A 212 1.66 4.84 -13.33
N ASN A 213 0.38 4.94 -13.02
CA ASN A 213 -0.66 4.03 -13.50
C ASN A 213 -1.69 4.71 -14.45
N GLY A 214 -1.45 5.95 -14.86
CA GLY A 214 -2.35 6.67 -15.80
C GLY A 214 -2.44 6.04 -17.19
N ASN A 215 -1.50 5.15 -17.54
CA ASN A 215 -1.51 4.37 -18.78
C ASN A 215 -1.53 2.86 -18.51
N ARG A 216 -1.95 2.46 -17.31
CA ARG A 216 -2.05 1.05 -16.92
C ARG A 216 -3.09 0.34 -17.79
N GLU A 217 -2.84 -0.92 -18.10
CA GLU A 217 -3.78 -1.87 -18.68
C GLU A 217 -4.16 -2.94 -17.63
N PRO A 218 -5.38 -3.46 -17.58
CA PRO A 218 -6.48 -3.27 -18.53
C PRO A 218 -7.32 -2.00 -18.30
N VAL A 219 -7.23 -1.35 -17.14
CA VAL A 219 -7.93 -0.11 -16.80
C VAL A 219 -6.93 0.94 -16.31
N PRO A 220 -6.82 2.10 -17.01
CA PRO A 220 -5.94 3.17 -16.58
C PRO A 220 -6.46 3.83 -15.30
N TYR A 221 -5.54 4.30 -14.45
CA TYR A 221 -5.94 5.09 -13.31
C TYR A 221 -6.33 6.50 -13.72
N VAL A 222 -7.52 6.93 -13.33
CA VAL A 222 -8.02 8.30 -13.45
C VAL A 222 -8.44 8.82 -12.08
N THR A 223 -8.38 10.13 -11.86
CA THR A 223 -8.87 10.73 -10.60
C THR A 223 -10.38 10.55 -10.48
N PRO A 224 -10.93 10.31 -9.28
CA PRO A 224 -12.37 10.24 -9.09
C PRO A 224 -13.09 11.53 -9.47
N PRO A 225 -14.36 11.45 -9.88
CA PRO A 225 -15.17 12.59 -10.29
C PRO A 225 -15.17 13.72 -9.26
N GLY A 226 -14.89 14.95 -9.72
CA GLY A 226 -14.89 16.14 -8.88
C GLY A 226 -13.66 16.29 -7.96
N ILE A 227 -12.70 15.39 -8.01
CA ILE A 227 -11.43 15.54 -7.29
C ILE A 227 -10.46 16.34 -8.13
N ILE A 228 -10.00 17.46 -7.59
CA ILE A 228 -9.03 18.34 -8.24
C ILE A 228 -7.67 18.13 -7.56
N ARG A 229 -6.68 17.75 -8.36
CA ARG A 229 -5.30 17.57 -7.86
C ARG A 229 -4.77 18.87 -7.28
N GLU A 230 -4.25 18.79 -6.06
CA GLU A 230 -3.61 19.92 -5.40
C GLU A 230 -2.38 20.40 -6.18
N ILE A 231 -2.12 21.71 -6.13
CA ILE A 231 -0.95 22.33 -6.75
C ILE A 231 0.11 22.55 -5.67
N ASP A 232 1.33 22.09 -5.93
CA ASP A 232 2.48 22.41 -5.09
C ASP A 232 2.85 23.88 -5.24
N VAL A 233 2.46 24.67 -4.25
CA VAL A 233 2.77 26.11 -4.19
C VAL A 233 4.23 26.40 -3.84
N GLY A 234 4.99 25.40 -3.42
CA GLY A 234 6.42 25.52 -3.06
C GLY A 234 7.36 25.54 -4.28
N THR A 235 6.88 25.17 -5.43
CA THR A 235 7.66 25.12 -6.67
C THR A 235 7.27 26.23 -7.64
N ALA A 236 8.26 26.87 -8.27
CA ALA A 236 8.04 27.94 -9.24
C ALA A 236 7.21 27.48 -10.47
N ASN A 237 7.14 26.18 -10.72
CA ASN A 237 6.47 25.58 -11.89
C ASN A 237 5.05 25.09 -11.59
N GLN A 238 4.47 25.37 -10.41
CA GLN A 238 3.10 24.97 -10.05
C GLN A 238 2.78 23.50 -10.41
N ARG A 239 3.65 22.57 -10.04
CA ARG A 239 3.45 21.15 -10.31
C ARG A 239 2.21 20.64 -9.56
N ARG A 240 1.34 19.90 -10.24
CA ARG A 240 0.24 19.20 -9.57
C ARG A 240 0.82 18.05 -8.74
N LEU A 241 0.36 17.92 -7.49
CA LEU A 241 0.74 16.80 -6.64
C LEU A 241 0.20 15.49 -7.20
N ASN A 242 0.90 14.41 -6.93
CA ASN A 242 0.44 13.09 -7.30
C ASN A 242 -0.78 12.71 -6.47
N GLU A 243 -1.79 12.17 -7.12
CA GLU A 243 -3.01 11.70 -6.48
C GLU A 243 -3.01 10.18 -6.55
N GLN A 244 -3.40 9.51 -5.46
CA GLN A 244 -3.26 8.08 -5.30
C GLN A 244 -4.43 7.44 -4.55
N SER A 245 -4.75 6.21 -4.92
CA SER A 245 -5.72 5.35 -4.26
C SER A 245 -5.05 4.17 -3.57
N LEU A 246 -5.70 3.60 -2.58
CA LEU A 246 -5.36 2.28 -2.06
C LEU A 246 -5.89 1.23 -3.04
N GLU A 247 -5.00 0.38 -3.55
CA GLU A 247 -5.35 -0.81 -4.32
C GLU A 247 -5.36 -2.04 -3.43
N MET A 248 -6.40 -2.83 -3.56
CA MET A 248 -6.56 -4.16 -2.96
C MET A 248 -6.76 -5.15 -4.09
N ALA A 249 -5.74 -5.99 -4.32
CA ALA A 249 -5.81 -7.05 -5.31
C ALA A 249 -6.02 -8.40 -4.61
N VAL A 250 -7.10 -9.07 -4.91
CA VAL A 250 -7.41 -10.39 -4.37
C VAL A 250 -7.54 -11.38 -5.52
N CYS A 251 -7.03 -12.60 -5.34
CA CYS A 251 -7.24 -13.73 -6.25
C CYS A 251 -7.48 -14.99 -5.46
N ASP A 252 -8.23 -15.91 -6.08
CA ASP A 252 -8.67 -17.14 -5.45
C ASP A 252 -9.36 -16.86 -4.09
N LEU A 253 -10.17 -15.79 -4.05
CA LEU A 253 -10.98 -15.44 -2.89
C LEU A 253 -12.15 -16.39 -2.83
N ALA A 254 -12.09 -17.34 -1.88
CA ALA A 254 -13.11 -18.37 -1.73
C ALA A 254 -14.49 -17.80 -1.43
N ASP A 255 -15.53 -18.55 -1.80
CA ASP A 255 -16.92 -18.25 -1.45
C ASP A 255 -17.07 -18.10 0.07
N GLY A 256 -17.69 -17.01 0.52
CA GLY A 256 -17.82 -16.64 1.94
C GLY A 256 -16.58 -16.00 2.58
N ASP A 257 -15.43 -15.92 1.88
CA ASP A 257 -14.21 -15.31 2.43
C ASP A 257 -14.14 -13.80 2.19
N ALA A 258 -13.39 -13.12 3.04
CA ALA A 258 -13.13 -11.70 2.92
C ALA A 258 -11.69 -11.34 3.34
N ARG A 259 -11.13 -10.33 2.68
CA ARG A 259 -9.80 -9.79 2.98
C ARG A 259 -9.89 -8.28 3.14
N GLY A 260 -9.03 -7.70 3.97
CA GLY A 260 -9.08 -6.27 4.22
C GLY A 260 -7.75 -5.63 4.57
N ALA A 261 -7.70 -4.33 4.33
CA ALA A 261 -6.64 -3.43 4.74
C ALA A 261 -7.14 -2.51 5.86
N TYR A 262 -6.29 -2.22 6.83
CA TYR A 262 -6.67 -1.41 7.98
C TYR A 262 -5.70 -0.28 8.28
N ARG A 263 -6.20 0.72 8.98
CA ARG A 263 -5.45 1.87 9.49
C ARG A 263 -5.91 2.25 10.89
N ASN A 264 -4.95 2.59 11.77
CA ASN A 264 -5.26 3.13 13.10
C ASN A 264 -5.49 4.63 12.96
N ILE A 265 -6.60 5.14 13.48
CA ILE A 265 -6.99 6.54 13.36
C ILE A 265 -7.15 7.26 14.70
N ASN A 266 -7.67 6.62 15.74
CA ASN A 266 -7.97 7.20 17.05
C ASN A 266 -8.76 8.53 16.94
N PHE A 267 -9.98 8.45 16.43
CA PHE A 267 -10.76 9.63 16.08
C PHE A 267 -12.17 9.60 16.67
N ASP A 268 -12.69 10.79 17.09
CA ASP A 268 -14.07 10.98 17.49
C ASP A 268 -14.92 11.42 16.29
N MET A 269 -15.79 10.52 15.80
CA MET A 269 -16.59 10.76 14.60
C MET A 269 -17.95 11.41 14.88
N ARG A 270 -18.33 11.64 16.16
CA ARG A 270 -19.67 12.12 16.52
C ARG A 270 -20.01 13.50 15.96
N MET A 271 -18.98 14.32 15.68
CA MET A 271 -19.18 15.65 15.10
C MET A 271 -19.45 15.64 13.60
N TYR A 272 -19.40 14.47 12.96
CA TYR A 272 -19.68 14.29 11.55
C TYR A 272 -20.92 13.43 11.36
N LYS A 273 -21.62 13.60 10.25
CA LYS A 273 -22.82 12.83 9.97
C LYS A 273 -22.56 11.67 9.04
N ARG A 274 -21.56 11.80 8.17
CA ARG A 274 -21.30 10.85 7.10
C ARG A 274 -19.81 10.56 6.93
N LEU A 275 -19.52 9.36 6.43
CA LEU A 275 -18.24 8.99 5.85
C LEU A 275 -18.47 8.67 4.37
N ARG A 276 -17.65 9.27 3.51
CA ARG A 276 -17.71 9.06 2.06
C ARG A 276 -16.40 8.54 1.53
N MET A 277 -16.47 7.72 0.47
CA MET A 277 -15.31 7.14 -0.19
C MET A 277 -15.70 6.70 -1.60
N TYR A 278 -14.81 6.90 -2.57
CA TYR A 278 -14.95 6.36 -3.91
C TYR A 278 -14.41 4.94 -3.97
N VAL A 279 -15.07 4.08 -4.75
CA VAL A 279 -14.64 2.69 -4.95
C VAL A 279 -14.70 2.35 -6.43
N HIS A 280 -13.63 1.75 -6.92
CA HIS A 280 -13.52 1.13 -8.23
C HIS A 280 -13.38 -0.38 -8.07
N ALA A 281 -13.90 -1.16 -8.99
CA ALA A 281 -13.71 -2.60 -9.05
C ALA A 281 -13.51 -3.07 -10.49
N GLU A 282 -12.53 -3.94 -10.70
CA GLU A 282 -12.28 -4.58 -11.97
C GLU A 282 -11.93 -6.06 -11.78
N ALA A 283 -12.07 -6.86 -12.85
CA ALA A 283 -11.64 -8.25 -12.85
C ALA A 283 -10.12 -8.35 -12.65
N GLY A 284 -9.69 -9.34 -11.89
CA GLY A 284 -8.27 -9.61 -11.68
C GLY A 284 -7.56 -10.11 -12.95
N PRO A 285 -6.22 -10.17 -12.94
CA PRO A 285 -5.40 -10.43 -14.13
C PRO A 285 -5.54 -11.85 -14.71
N ASN A 286 -6.18 -12.78 -14.00
CA ASN A 286 -6.28 -14.18 -14.40
C ASN A 286 -7.39 -14.48 -15.44
N ASN A 287 -7.95 -13.48 -16.12
CA ASN A 287 -9.05 -13.61 -17.08
C ASN A 287 -10.31 -14.31 -16.51
N GLN A 288 -10.47 -14.34 -15.20
CA GLN A 288 -11.74 -14.75 -14.60
C GLN A 288 -12.79 -13.66 -14.88
N VAL A 289 -13.95 -14.09 -15.30
CA VAL A 289 -15.07 -13.17 -15.50
C VAL A 289 -15.54 -12.72 -14.13
N LEU A 290 -15.48 -11.44 -13.84
CA LEU A 290 -16.09 -10.82 -12.68
C LEU A 290 -17.34 -10.07 -13.16
N ASN A 291 -18.50 -10.46 -12.66
CA ASN A 291 -19.75 -9.80 -12.98
C ASN A 291 -20.08 -8.74 -11.92
N ASP A 292 -21.05 -7.90 -12.22
CA ASP A 292 -21.64 -7.00 -11.23
C ASP A 292 -22.17 -7.81 -10.04
N ASP A 293 -21.92 -7.27 -8.85
CA ASP A 293 -22.38 -7.82 -7.57
C ASP A 293 -21.72 -9.17 -7.15
N ASP A 294 -20.73 -9.66 -7.92
CA ASP A 294 -19.95 -10.87 -7.57
C ASP A 294 -19.08 -10.66 -6.33
N VAL A 295 -18.65 -9.45 -6.08
CA VAL A 295 -17.87 -9.06 -4.90
C VAL A 295 -18.44 -7.81 -4.27
N THR A 296 -18.21 -7.67 -2.97
CA THR A 296 -18.63 -6.52 -2.19
C THR A 296 -17.44 -5.76 -1.63
N CYS A 297 -17.63 -4.46 -1.35
CA CYS A 297 -16.70 -3.66 -0.57
C CYS A 297 -17.33 -3.33 0.78
N PHE A 298 -16.57 -3.55 1.85
CA PHE A 298 -17.02 -3.22 3.19
C PHE A 298 -16.09 -2.25 3.92
N VAL A 299 -16.66 -1.47 4.82
CA VAL A 299 -15.93 -0.60 5.74
C VAL A 299 -16.29 -0.99 7.17
N ARG A 300 -15.30 -1.32 8.00
CA ARG A 300 -15.45 -1.53 9.44
C ARG A 300 -14.90 -0.34 10.22
N LEU A 301 -15.68 0.12 11.19
CA LEU A 301 -15.34 1.21 12.10
C LEU A 301 -15.49 0.73 13.53
N GLY A 302 -14.42 0.73 14.30
CA GLY A 302 -14.51 0.24 15.67
C GLY A 302 -13.23 0.33 16.49
N ASN A 303 -13.23 -0.43 17.58
CA ASN A 303 -12.08 -0.54 18.46
C ASN A 303 -11.17 -1.70 18.07
N ASP A 304 -11.74 -2.71 17.43
CA ASP A 304 -11.06 -3.87 16.87
C ASP A 304 -11.82 -4.35 15.61
N PHE A 305 -11.32 -5.37 14.92
CA PHE A 305 -11.89 -5.86 13.67
C PHE A 305 -12.80 -7.08 13.83
N GLU A 306 -12.81 -7.70 15.01
CA GLU A 306 -13.41 -9.02 15.24
C GLU A 306 -14.60 -8.97 16.20
N SER A 307 -14.50 -8.12 17.24
CA SER A 307 -15.41 -8.16 18.38
C SER A 307 -16.22 -6.87 18.59
N ASN A 308 -15.69 -5.69 18.20
CA ASN A 308 -16.34 -4.40 18.48
C ASN A 308 -16.23 -3.44 17.29
N TYR A 309 -17.13 -3.61 16.33
CA TYR A 309 -17.16 -2.81 15.12
C TYR A 309 -18.59 -2.56 14.61
N TYR A 310 -18.74 -1.48 13.84
CA TYR A 310 -19.79 -1.30 12.85
C TYR A 310 -19.25 -1.69 11.48
N GLU A 311 -20.04 -2.34 10.65
CA GLU A 311 -19.73 -2.64 9.26
C GLU A 311 -20.79 -2.06 8.34
N TYR A 312 -20.34 -1.53 7.22
CA TYR A 312 -21.15 -1.08 6.11
C TYR A 312 -20.61 -1.73 4.84
N GLU A 313 -21.45 -2.39 4.09
CA GLU A 313 -21.07 -3.21 2.95
C GLU A 313 -21.98 -2.94 1.76
N ILE A 314 -21.42 -2.80 0.58
CA ILE A 314 -22.13 -2.59 -0.69
C ILE A 314 -21.66 -3.59 -1.74
N PRO A 315 -22.56 -4.02 -2.66
CA PRO A 315 -22.17 -4.77 -3.84
C PRO A 315 -21.45 -3.85 -4.82
N LEU A 316 -20.50 -4.38 -5.61
CA LEU A 316 -19.71 -3.60 -6.54
C LEU A 316 -20.12 -3.83 -7.99
N LYS A 317 -20.20 -2.74 -8.76
CA LYS A 317 -20.25 -2.76 -10.21
C LYS A 317 -18.86 -2.87 -10.78
N THR A 318 -18.70 -3.76 -11.75
CA THR A 318 -17.40 -4.07 -12.34
C THR A 318 -17.12 -3.17 -13.54
N THR A 319 -15.97 -2.53 -13.53
CA THR A 319 -15.48 -1.71 -14.63
C THR A 319 -15.07 -2.58 -15.82
N PRO A 320 -15.59 -2.33 -17.02
CA PRO A 320 -15.17 -3.05 -18.22
C PRO A 320 -13.70 -2.77 -18.56
N TRP A 321 -12.97 -3.80 -18.96
CA TRP A 321 -11.60 -3.61 -19.43
C TRP A 321 -11.51 -2.73 -20.68
N ASN A 322 -10.39 -2.06 -20.87
CA ASN A 322 -10.08 -1.15 -21.97
C ASN A 322 -11.01 0.10 -22.02
N THR A 323 -11.55 0.52 -20.87
CA THR A 323 -12.23 1.80 -20.77
C THR A 323 -11.30 2.85 -20.16
N GLY A 324 -11.41 4.10 -20.64
CA GLY A 324 -10.80 5.29 -20.05
C GLY A 324 -11.84 6.31 -19.57
N ASP A 325 -13.10 5.89 -19.51
CA ASP A 325 -14.22 6.73 -19.07
C ASP A 325 -14.25 6.83 -17.54
N GLU A 326 -14.15 8.05 -17.02
CA GLU A 326 -14.11 8.34 -15.58
C GLU A 326 -15.35 7.81 -14.85
N ASP A 327 -16.55 7.96 -15.44
CA ASP A 327 -17.81 7.53 -14.84
C ASP A 327 -17.96 6.00 -14.83
N LEU A 328 -17.31 5.29 -15.78
CA LEU A 328 -17.28 3.83 -15.78
C LEU A 328 -16.20 3.28 -14.85
N ILE A 329 -15.11 4.02 -14.64
CA ILE A 329 -14.05 3.64 -13.70
C ILE A 329 -14.49 3.89 -12.26
N TRP A 330 -15.19 4.98 -12.00
CA TRP A 330 -15.74 5.34 -10.69
C TRP A 330 -17.26 5.43 -10.72
N PRO A 331 -17.98 4.31 -10.89
CA PRO A 331 -19.43 4.33 -10.97
C PRO A 331 -20.05 4.83 -9.67
N GLU A 332 -21.11 5.65 -9.77
CA GLU A 332 -21.75 6.26 -8.60
C GLU A 332 -22.31 5.20 -7.64
N GLU A 333 -22.73 4.06 -8.17
CA GLU A 333 -23.27 2.93 -7.41
C GLU A 333 -22.23 2.30 -6.46
N ASN A 334 -20.94 2.41 -6.78
CA ASN A 334 -19.86 1.93 -5.94
C ASN A 334 -19.47 2.94 -4.84
N ASN A 335 -20.04 4.15 -4.83
CA ASN A 335 -19.70 5.14 -3.83
C ASN A 335 -20.20 4.73 -2.46
N ILE A 336 -19.30 4.64 -1.51
CA ILE A 336 -19.64 4.46 -0.10
C ILE A 336 -20.07 5.81 0.49
N ASP A 337 -21.29 5.89 1.01
CA ASP A 337 -21.83 7.04 1.73
C ASP A 337 -22.53 6.56 3.01
N ILE A 338 -21.75 6.42 4.07
CA ILE A 338 -22.21 5.89 5.37
C ILE A 338 -22.83 6.99 6.20
N GLU A 339 -24.13 6.93 6.46
CA GLU A 339 -24.78 7.77 7.47
C GLU A 339 -24.61 7.15 8.86
N PHE A 340 -23.82 7.79 9.71
CA PHE A 340 -23.53 7.25 11.07
C PHE A 340 -24.76 7.02 11.92
N ARG A 341 -25.82 7.78 11.69
CA ARG A 341 -27.09 7.59 12.39
C ARG A 341 -27.73 6.24 12.09
N LYS A 342 -27.62 5.73 10.85
CA LYS A 342 -28.13 4.40 10.48
C LYS A 342 -27.40 3.30 11.26
N LEU A 343 -26.08 3.40 11.41
CA LEU A 343 -25.28 2.47 12.22
C LEU A 343 -25.66 2.52 13.71
N GLN A 344 -25.90 3.72 14.25
CA GLN A 344 -26.35 3.89 15.64
C GLN A 344 -27.74 3.33 15.86
N ASN A 345 -28.65 3.55 14.92
CA ASN A 345 -30.02 3.01 14.98
C ASN A 345 -30.00 1.48 14.96
N LEU A 346 -29.24 0.86 14.06
CA LEU A 346 -29.06 -0.59 14.01
C LEU A 346 -28.64 -1.17 15.37
N LYS A 347 -27.68 -0.50 16.02
CA LYS A 347 -27.24 -0.91 17.36
C LYS A 347 -28.36 -0.81 18.41
N ILE A 348 -29.26 0.19 18.32
CA ILE A 348 -30.39 0.38 19.21
C ILE A 348 -31.49 -0.65 18.91
N GLU A 349 -31.70 -0.97 17.64
CA GLU A 349 -32.73 -1.93 17.18
C GLU A 349 -32.35 -3.38 17.48
N ARG A 350 -31.09 -3.66 17.79
CA ARG A 350 -30.64 -4.99 18.19
C ARG A 350 -31.48 -5.50 19.38
N PRO A 351 -32.11 -6.69 19.26
CA PRO A 351 -33.00 -7.22 20.30
C PRO A 351 -32.30 -7.33 21.65
N GLN A 352 -33.07 -7.04 22.72
CA GLN A 352 -32.58 -7.21 24.09
C GLN A 352 -32.26 -8.70 24.35
N GLY A 353 -31.03 -8.98 24.79
CA GLY A 353 -30.53 -10.36 25.01
C GLY A 353 -29.85 -10.99 23.80
N TYR A 354 -29.77 -10.28 22.67
CA TYR A 354 -28.98 -10.74 21.55
C TYR A 354 -27.47 -10.82 21.95
N PRO A 355 -26.80 -11.94 21.67
CA PRO A 355 -25.41 -12.11 22.10
C PRO A 355 -24.50 -11.05 21.49
N LEU A 356 -23.62 -10.45 22.30
CA LEU A 356 -22.74 -9.40 21.82
C LEU A 356 -21.59 -9.94 20.93
N PHE A 357 -21.27 -11.20 21.04
CA PHE A 357 -20.27 -11.86 20.21
C PHE A 357 -20.79 -12.25 18.83
N ASP A 358 -22.11 -12.26 18.64
CA ASP A 358 -22.73 -12.47 17.34
C ASP A 358 -22.93 -11.15 16.62
N GLU A 359 -22.79 -11.18 15.31
CA GLU A 359 -23.04 -10.04 14.45
C GLU A 359 -24.55 -9.86 14.22
N TYR A 360 -25.07 -8.67 14.46
CA TYR A 360 -26.42 -8.29 14.13
C TYR A 360 -26.41 -7.42 12.88
N ALA A 361 -27.10 -7.84 11.83
CA ALA A 361 -27.10 -7.18 10.53
C ALA A 361 -28.51 -6.92 10.00
N ALA A 362 -28.65 -5.92 9.15
CA ALA A 362 -29.87 -5.59 8.41
C ALA A 362 -29.51 -4.94 7.07
N MET A 363 -30.39 -5.16 6.07
CA MET A 363 -30.28 -4.49 4.77
C MET A 363 -30.90 -3.10 4.84
N ASP A 364 -30.16 -2.10 4.36
CA ASP A 364 -30.69 -0.76 4.08
C ASP A 364 -31.18 -0.70 2.63
N THR A 365 -32.48 -0.78 2.46
CA THR A 365 -33.11 -0.80 1.13
C THR A 365 -32.98 0.52 0.37
N GLU A 366 -32.64 1.63 1.03
CA GLU A 366 -32.45 2.92 0.38
C GLU A 366 -31.10 2.99 -0.34
N SER A 367 -30.06 2.43 0.28
CA SER A 367 -28.69 2.48 -0.25
C SER A 367 -28.20 1.14 -0.83
N ASN A 368 -29.06 0.11 -0.84
CA ASN A 368 -28.67 -1.27 -1.18
C ASN A 368 -27.42 -1.73 -0.45
N ALA A 369 -27.33 -1.41 0.84
CA ALA A 369 -26.19 -1.70 1.67
C ALA A 369 -26.56 -2.63 2.82
N ARG A 370 -25.64 -3.49 3.19
CA ARG A 370 -25.74 -4.29 4.43
C ARG A 370 -25.08 -3.51 5.56
N LEU A 371 -25.83 -3.30 6.63
CA LEU A 371 -25.35 -2.70 7.86
C LEU A 371 -25.18 -3.79 8.91
N ALA A 372 -24.05 -3.80 9.61
CA ALA A 372 -23.85 -4.75 10.70
C ALA A 372 -23.22 -4.09 11.94
N VAL A 373 -23.51 -4.68 13.09
CA VAL A 373 -22.90 -4.29 14.36
C VAL A 373 -22.53 -5.53 15.16
N LYS A 374 -21.30 -5.59 15.63
CA LYS A 374 -20.82 -6.63 16.55
C LYS A 374 -20.29 -5.97 17.82
N GLY A 375 -20.54 -6.60 18.97
CA GLY A 375 -20.12 -6.06 20.25
C GLY A 375 -20.83 -4.77 20.66
N ASN A 376 -20.08 -3.84 21.19
CA ASN A 376 -20.56 -2.54 21.66
C ASN A 376 -19.68 -1.38 21.15
N PRO A 377 -19.51 -1.22 19.82
CA PRO A 377 -18.67 -0.17 19.26
C PRO A 377 -19.19 1.22 19.57
N ASN A 378 -18.29 2.23 19.60
CA ASN A 378 -18.63 3.61 19.91
C ASN A 378 -17.95 4.57 18.93
N LEU A 379 -18.74 5.39 18.24
CA LEU A 379 -18.23 6.41 17.31
C LEU A 379 -17.47 7.56 18.00
N ALA A 380 -17.57 7.68 19.35
CA ALA A 380 -16.76 8.64 20.10
C ALA A 380 -15.28 8.26 20.19
N ASN A 381 -14.97 6.98 19.98
CA ASN A 381 -13.60 6.46 20.08
C ASN A 381 -13.41 5.37 19.04
N VAL A 382 -13.29 5.77 17.78
CA VAL A 382 -12.94 4.84 16.70
C VAL A 382 -11.43 4.75 16.62
N VAL A 383 -10.90 3.60 17.01
CA VAL A 383 -9.47 3.35 17.06
C VAL A 383 -8.95 2.92 15.69
N MET A 384 -9.78 2.19 14.96
CA MET A 384 -9.40 1.54 13.72
C MET A 384 -10.47 1.68 12.64
N VAL A 385 -10.02 1.83 11.40
CA VAL A 385 -10.83 1.69 10.20
C VAL A 385 -10.24 0.58 9.34
N MET A 386 -11.10 -0.28 8.80
CA MET A 386 -10.75 -1.29 7.83
C MET A 386 -11.61 -1.12 6.59
N VAL A 387 -11.01 -1.33 5.44
CA VAL A 387 -11.71 -1.48 4.16
C VAL A 387 -11.35 -2.84 3.60
N GLY A 388 -12.30 -3.55 3.04
CA GLY A 388 -12.03 -4.88 2.51
C GLY A 388 -12.95 -5.26 1.36
N VAL A 389 -12.62 -6.40 0.78
CA VAL A 389 -13.34 -7.05 -0.31
C VAL A 389 -13.84 -8.39 0.20
N ARG A 390 -15.09 -8.72 -0.09
CA ARG A 390 -15.71 -10.00 0.26
C ARG A 390 -16.27 -10.65 -1.01
N ASN A 391 -16.06 -11.96 -1.12
CA ASN A 391 -16.84 -12.85 -1.94
C ASN A 391 -17.96 -13.39 -1.04
N THR A 392 -19.18 -12.87 -1.18
CA THR A 392 -20.28 -13.18 -0.27
C THR A 392 -20.69 -14.64 -0.46
N ASP A 393 -20.89 -15.36 0.64
CA ASP A 393 -21.36 -16.74 0.63
C ASP A 393 -22.66 -16.87 -0.18
N LYS A 394 -22.67 -17.73 -1.18
CA LYS A 394 -23.78 -17.94 -2.10
C LYS A 394 -25.12 -18.20 -1.39
N ASP A 395 -25.11 -18.95 -0.29
CA ASP A 395 -26.30 -19.30 0.46
C ASP A 395 -26.80 -18.16 1.36
N GLN A 396 -25.99 -17.10 1.55
CA GLN A 396 -26.24 -15.94 2.40
C GLN A 396 -26.10 -14.60 1.68
N ASN A 397 -26.11 -14.61 0.34
CA ASN A 397 -25.95 -13.40 -0.45
C ASN A 397 -27.28 -12.64 -0.57
N ASP A 398 -27.39 -11.54 0.18
CA ASP A 398 -28.57 -10.67 0.16
C ASP A 398 -28.57 -9.68 -1.02
N PHE A 399 -27.44 -9.55 -1.75
CA PHE A 399 -27.28 -8.58 -2.84
C PHE A 399 -27.70 -9.12 -4.21
N THR A 400 -27.46 -10.41 -4.45
CA THR A 400 -27.79 -11.04 -5.73
C THR A 400 -28.22 -12.49 -5.54
N THR A 401 -29.13 -12.93 -6.42
CA THR A 401 -29.56 -14.35 -6.50
C THR A 401 -28.77 -15.12 -7.57
N ASN A 402 -27.86 -14.46 -8.28
CA ASN A 402 -27.10 -15.05 -9.40
C ASN A 402 -25.68 -15.42 -9.02
N ASP A 403 -25.39 -15.47 -7.72
CA ASP A 403 -24.10 -15.90 -7.21
C ASP A 403 -23.78 -17.33 -7.64
N ASP A 404 -22.61 -17.55 -8.20
CA ASP A 404 -22.17 -18.85 -8.72
C ASP A 404 -21.48 -19.74 -7.65
N GLY A 405 -21.06 -19.14 -6.50
CA GLY A 405 -20.35 -19.82 -5.43
C GLY A 405 -18.91 -20.21 -5.81
N LEU A 406 -18.31 -19.52 -6.77
CA LEU A 406 -16.93 -19.75 -7.20
C LEU A 406 -15.98 -18.74 -6.59
N ASP A 407 -14.71 -19.14 -6.51
CA ASP A 407 -13.63 -18.26 -6.12
C ASP A 407 -13.54 -17.04 -7.05
N LYS A 408 -13.25 -15.87 -6.52
CA LYS A 408 -13.19 -14.62 -7.29
C LYS A 408 -11.80 -14.02 -7.31
N CYS A 409 -11.46 -13.41 -8.47
CA CYS A 409 -10.29 -12.54 -8.60
C CYS A 409 -10.74 -11.13 -8.95
N ALA A 410 -10.38 -10.17 -8.11
CA ALA A 410 -10.76 -8.77 -8.27
C ALA A 410 -9.61 -7.82 -7.89
N VAL A 411 -9.59 -6.66 -8.53
CA VAL A 411 -8.80 -5.51 -8.12
C VAL A 411 -9.76 -4.39 -7.74
N VAL A 412 -9.63 -3.90 -6.52
CA VAL A 412 -10.49 -2.85 -5.96
C VAL A 412 -9.63 -1.66 -5.56
N TRP A 413 -9.97 -0.46 -6.03
CA TRP A 413 -9.34 0.77 -5.58
C TRP A 413 -10.28 1.54 -4.67
N VAL A 414 -9.73 2.12 -3.62
CA VAL A 414 -10.49 3.00 -2.72
C VAL A 414 -9.78 4.34 -2.57
N ASN A 415 -10.56 5.41 -2.67
CA ASN A 415 -10.03 6.76 -2.67
C ASN A 415 -10.88 7.73 -1.85
N GLU A 416 -10.25 8.83 -1.42
CA GLU A 416 -10.91 9.96 -0.76
C GLU A 416 -11.81 9.56 0.42
N MET A 417 -11.30 8.68 1.29
CA MET A 417 -12.02 8.39 2.55
C MET A 417 -12.06 9.65 3.40
N ARG A 418 -13.24 10.26 3.51
CA ARG A 418 -13.45 11.54 4.18
C ARG A 418 -14.68 11.54 5.06
N LEU A 419 -14.59 12.25 6.17
CA LEU A 419 -15.72 12.58 7.01
C LEU A 419 -16.42 13.82 6.44
N ALA A 420 -17.74 13.78 6.37
CA ALA A 420 -18.56 14.82 5.78
C ALA A 420 -19.67 15.29 6.73
N ASP A 421 -20.25 16.45 6.39
CA ASP A 421 -21.38 17.07 7.11
C ASP A 421 -21.06 17.32 8.58
N PHE A 422 -19.99 18.11 8.82
CA PHE A 422 -19.61 18.50 10.16
C PHE A 422 -20.75 19.23 10.88
N ASN A 423 -21.06 18.86 12.12
CA ASN A 423 -22.09 19.49 12.91
C ASN A 423 -21.62 20.88 13.42
N GLN A 424 -22.11 21.93 12.79
CA GLN A 424 -21.81 23.32 13.15
C GLN A 424 -22.79 23.93 14.14
N LYS A 425 -23.72 23.13 14.69
CA LYS A 425 -24.65 23.64 15.71
C LYS A 425 -23.86 24.00 16.96
N GLY A 426 -23.77 25.29 17.23
CA GLY A 426 -23.18 25.77 18.47
C GLY A 426 -24.11 25.59 19.65
N GLY A 427 -23.60 25.10 20.77
CA GLY A 427 -24.29 25.20 22.03
C GLY A 427 -24.26 26.64 22.58
N TRP A 428 -25.25 26.98 23.35
CA TRP A 428 -25.23 28.24 24.09
C TRP A 428 -25.47 28.00 25.58
N ALA A 429 -24.84 28.84 26.39
CA ALA A 429 -25.06 28.88 27.83
C ALA A 429 -25.32 30.29 28.28
N ALA A 430 -26.30 30.47 29.11
CA ALA A 430 -26.62 31.72 29.74
C ALA A 430 -26.65 31.57 31.25
N THR A 431 -26.04 32.49 31.96
CA THR A 431 -26.09 32.57 33.42
C THR A 431 -26.63 33.95 33.79
N ALA A 432 -27.65 33.98 34.61
CA ALA A 432 -28.21 35.18 35.18
C ALA A 432 -28.14 35.14 36.72
N GLN A 433 -27.66 36.19 37.33
CA GLN A 433 -27.63 36.33 38.79
C GLN A 433 -28.17 37.66 39.17
N ILE A 434 -29.15 37.66 40.07
CA ILE A 434 -29.73 38.89 40.64
C ILE A 434 -29.47 38.84 42.13
N ASN A 435 -28.83 39.88 42.65
CA ASN A 435 -28.63 40.08 44.06
C ASN A 435 -29.35 41.40 44.47
N ALA A 436 -30.32 41.31 45.38
CA ALA A 436 -31.04 42.44 45.90
C ALA A 436 -30.84 42.54 47.41
N LYS A 437 -30.43 43.73 47.87
CA LYS A 437 -30.36 44.05 49.30
C LYS A 437 -31.59 44.86 49.70
N LEU A 438 -32.42 44.27 50.56
CA LEU A 438 -33.66 44.85 51.07
C LEU A 438 -33.37 45.59 52.40
N ALA A 439 -32.66 46.72 52.34
CA ALA A 439 -32.29 47.51 53.51
C ALA A 439 -31.91 46.65 54.74
N ASP A 440 -32.65 46.73 55.82
CA ASP A 440 -32.38 45.99 57.05
C ASP A 440 -33.14 44.66 57.11
N LEU A 441 -33.97 44.33 56.12
CA LEU A 441 -34.80 43.12 56.08
C LEU A 441 -34.05 41.86 55.59
N GLY A 442 -33.01 42.04 54.77
CA GLY A 442 -32.24 40.88 54.27
C GLY A 442 -31.66 41.03 52.86
N ASN A 443 -31.00 39.97 52.39
CA ASN A 443 -30.43 39.89 51.04
C ASN A 443 -31.14 38.76 50.29
N ILE A 444 -31.55 38.98 49.05
CA ILE A 444 -32.09 38.01 48.13
C ILE A 444 -31.09 37.76 47.02
N SER A 445 -30.68 36.53 46.83
CA SER A 445 -29.87 36.09 45.67
C SER A 445 -30.64 35.09 44.87
N VAL A 446 -30.81 35.34 43.58
CA VAL A 446 -31.41 34.42 42.62
C VAL A 446 -30.38 34.17 41.52
N ALA A 447 -30.10 32.90 41.29
CA ALA A 447 -29.22 32.49 40.20
C ALA A 447 -29.98 31.52 39.27
N ALA A 448 -29.87 31.77 37.97
CA ALA A 448 -30.45 30.87 36.95
C ALA A 448 -29.33 30.54 35.91
N ASN A 449 -29.19 29.28 35.62
CA ASN A 449 -28.29 28.78 34.60
C ASN A 449 -29.10 28.02 33.58
N MET A 450 -28.87 28.28 32.31
CA MET A 450 -29.46 27.55 31.21
C MET A 450 -28.40 27.24 30.15
N SER A 451 -28.32 25.99 29.67
CA SER A 451 -27.43 25.59 28.61
C SER A 451 -28.12 24.62 27.67
N THR A 452 -27.75 24.71 26.38
CA THR A 452 -28.12 23.72 25.38
C THR A 452 -26.84 23.13 24.81
N PRO A 453 -26.73 21.79 24.71
CA PRO A 453 -25.62 21.20 23.96
C PRO A 453 -25.73 21.59 22.48
N GLY A 454 -24.56 21.70 21.79
CA GLY A 454 -24.47 21.93 20.35
C GLY A 454 -24.78 20.67 19.54
#